data_403fb7a8924141bd69167ef55bcc4249
#
_entry.id   403fb7a8924141bd69167ef55bcc4249
#
_cell.length_a   1.000
_cell.length_b   1.000
_cell.length_c   1.000
_cell.angle_alpha   90.00
_cell.angle_beta   90.00
_cell.angle_gamma   90.00
#
_symmetry.space_group_name_H-M   'P 1'
#
loop_
_entity.id
_entity.type
_entity.pdbx_description
1 polymer ?
#
loop_
_entity_poly.entity_id
_entity_poly.type
_entity_poly.pdbx_seq_one_letter_code
_entity_poly.pdbx_strand_id
1 'polypeptide(L)'
;MSDYLVVVDYQTDFVCGALGFPQARALEQPLCRAVEQQLRRGGRVLFTLDTHGEQYLQTREGRHLPVLHCARGSEGHSLYGALKSFVPRVQLLEKDSFGARSLVTDCPIPDGASITVCGVVTHLCVLSNVILLQAVCPCSEITVDAALCADPNAALEQAAFDLMEHLHLNVINRRRTGHTVGGRDAE
;
A
#
# COMPACT_ATOMS: atom_id res chain seq x y z
N MET A 1 -10.94 8.43 14.02
CA MET A 1 -11.36 7.40 13.04
C MET A 1 -10.96 7.91 11.68
N SER A 2 -10.37 7.09 10.82
CA SER A 2 -9.95 7.55 9.49
C SER A 2 -11.15 7.83 8.60
N ASP A 3 -11.10 8.95 7.88
CA ASP A 3 -12.10 9.30 6.88
C ASP A 3 -11.88 8.49 5.59
N TYR A 4 -10.61 8.13 5.34
CA TYR A 4 -10.16 7.38 4.17
C TYR A 4 -9.33 6.15 4.55
N LEU A 5 -9.58 5.03 3.87
CA LEU A 5 -8.72 3.87 3.84
C LEU A 5 -8.15 3.72 2.43
N VAL A 6 -6.84 3.76 2.29
CA VAL A 6 -6.13 3.53 1.03
C VAL A 6 -5.49 2.15 1.07
N VAL A 7 -5.97 1.25 0.21
CA VAL A 7 -5.42 -0.11 0.07
C VAL A 7 -4.56 -0.14 -1.19
N VAL A 8 -3.27 -0.34 -1.00
CA VAL A 8 -2.27 -0.24 -2.07
C VAL A 8 -2.08 -1.61 -2.72
N ASP A 9 -2.35 -1.67 -4.02
CA ASP A 9 -1.98 -2.73 -4.98
C ASP A 9 -2.27 -4.17 -4.54
N TYR A 10 -3.38 -4.42 -3.84
CA TYR A 10 -3.71 -5.78 -3.42
C TYR A 10 -4.35 -6.57 -4.57
N GLN A 11 -3.53 -6.81 -5.60
CA GLN A 11 -3.89 -7.43 -6.87
C GLN A 11 -3.40 -8.88 -6.95
N THR A 12 -4.00 -9.66 -7.87
CA THR A 12 -3.71 -11.08 -8.02
C THR A 12 -2.23 -11.35 -8.25
N ASP A 13 -1.53 -10.54 -9.07
CA ASP A 13 -0.11 -10.75 -9.36
C ASP A 13 0.80 -10.54 -8.16
N PHE A 14 0.45 -9.65 -7.23
CA PHE A 14 1.22 -9.45 -5.99
C PHE A 14 0.87 -10.44 -4.88
N VAL A 15 -0.27 -11.13 -4.98
CA VAL A 15 -0.71 -12.06 -3.93
C VAL A 15 -0.39 -13.51 -4.28
N CYS A 16 -0.68 -13.95 -5.50
CA CYS A 16 -0.49 -15.34 -5.92
C CYS A 16 -0.04 -15.51 -7.37
N GLY A 17 0.09 -14.41 -8.14
CA GLY A 17 0.54 -14.42 -9.51
C GLY A 17 2.05 -14.20 -9.66
N ALA A 18 2.46 -13.44 -10.68
CA ALA A 18 3.85 -13.31 -11.13
C ALA A 18 4.83 -12.80 -10.05
N LEU A 19 4.37 -11.97 -9.12
CA LEU A 19 5.15 -11.42 -8.01
C LEU A 19 4.56 -11.81 -6.64
N GLY A 20 3.76 -12.88 -6.59
CA GLY A 20 3.07 -13.34 -5.39
C GLY A 20 4.00 -13.87 -4.30
N PHE A 21 3.64 -13.62 -3.04
CA PHE A 21 4.39 -14.08 -1.87
C PHE A 21 3.46 -14.45 -0.70
N PRO A 22 3.90 -15.36 0.21
CA PRO A 22 3.03 -15.93 1.25
C PRO A 22 2.43 -14.89 2.20
N GLN A 23 3.21 -13.86 2.57
CA GLN A 23 2.77 -12.82 3.50
C GLN A 23 1.60 -12.00 2.92
N ALA A 24 1.62 -11.72 1.60
CA ALA A 24 0.51 -11.03 0.93
C ALA A 24 -0.78 -11.85 1.01
N ARG A 25 -0.71 -13.18 0.81
CA ARG A 25 -1.90 -14.05 0.91
C ARG A 25 -2.58 -13.98 2.28
N ALA A 26 -1.79 -13.84 3.34
CA ALA A 26 -2.30 -13.77 4.71
C ALA A 26 -3.12 -12.50 4.99
N LEU A 27 -3.00 -11.47 4.15
CA LEU A 27 -3.70 -10.19 4.33
C LEU A 27 -5.15 -10.19 3.82
N GLU A 28 -5.58 -11.17 3.03
CA GLU A 28 -6.92 -11.13 2.40
C GLU A 28 -8.03 -10.88 3.43
N GLN A 29 -8.12 -11.74 4.43
CA GLN A 29 -9.17 -11.64 5.44
C GLN A 29 -9.05 -10.40 6.32
N PRO A 30 -7.85 -10.02 6.81
CA PRO A 30 -7.64 -8.74 7.50
C PRO A 30 -8.08 -7.53 6.68
N LEU A 31 -7.68 -7.44 5.40
CA LEU A 31 -8.04 -6.33 4.51
C LEU A 31 -9.54 -6.30 4.23
N CYS A 32 -10.19 -7.44 3.97
CA CYS A 32 -11.65 -7.51 3.81
C CYS A 32 -12.37 -6.93 5.03
N ARG A 33 -11.94 -7.31 6.24
CA ARG A 33 -12.52 -6.78 7.48
C ARG A 33 -12.31 -5.28 7.62
N ALA A 34 -11.12 -4.77 7.31
CA ALA A 34 -10.80 -3.35 7.38
C ALA A 34 -11.66 -2.53 6.40
N VAL A 35 -11.76 -2.98 5.14
CA VAL A 35 -12.60 -2.36 4.10
C VAL A 35 -14.06 -2.35 4.52
N GLU A 36 -14.59 -3.49 4.94
CA GLU A 36 -15.98 -3.59 5.36
C GLU A 36 -16.29 -2.68 6.56
N GLN A 37 -15.40 -2.66 7.54
CA GLN A 37 -15.54 -1.80 8.73
C GLN A 37 -15.50 -0.32 8.34
N GLN A 38 -14.60 0.08 7.43
CA GLN A 38 -14.51 1.45 6.93
C GLN A 38 -15.81 1.89 6.25
N LEU A 39 -16.32 1.06 5.33
CA LEU A 39 -17.56 1.33 4.61
C LEU A 39 -18.80 1.38 5.52
N ARG A 40 -18.89 0.49 6.51
CA ARG A 40 -19.99 0.50 7.51
C ARG A 40 -20.02 1.77 8.36
N ARG A 41 -18.88 2.41 8.57
CA ARG A 41 -18.75 3.68 9.32
C ARG A 41 -19.01 4.92 8.47
N GLY A 42 -19.35 4.75 7.19
CA GLY A 42 -19.53 5.84 6.24
C GLY A 42 -18.22 6.47 5.74
N GLY A 43 -17.07 5.86 6.06
CA GLY A 43 -15.78 6.28 5.53
C GLY A 43 -15.59 5.86 4.06
N ARG A 44 -14.61 6.44 3.40
CA ARG A 44 -14.27 6.16 2.00
C ARG A 44 -13.13 5.16 1.90
N VAL A 45 -13.14 4.38 0.81
CA VAL A 45 -12.08 3.42 0.50
C VAL A 45 -11.58 3.66 -0.91
N LEU A 46 -10.26 3.76 -1.05
CA LEU A 46 -9.55 3.84 -2.31
C LEU A 46 -8.65 2.61 -2.46
N PHE A 47 -8.65 2.01 -3.65
CA PHE A 47 -7.62 1.03 -4.02
C PHE A 47 -6.72 1.64 -5.07
N THR A 48 -5.40 1.56 -4.90
CA THR A 48 -4.50 1.74 -6.01
C THR A 48 -4.35 0.43 -6.78
N LEU A 49 -4.21 0.53 -8.09
CA LEU A 49 -4.01 -0.61 -8.99
C LEU A 49 -2.78 -0.35 -9.85
N ASP A 50 -1.73 -1.11 -9.62
CA ASP A 50 -0.61 -1.12 -10.53
C ASP A 50 -1.06 -1.62 -11.90
N THR A 51 -0.70 -0.91 -12.97
CA THR A 51 -1.32 -1.12 -14.28
C THR A 51 -0.29 -0.93 -15.38
N HIS A 52 0.12 -2.03 -15.99
CA HIS A 52 1.13 -2.03 -17.03
C HIS A 52 0.55 -2.33 -18.41
N GLY A 53 1.10 -1.66 -19.42
CA GLY A 53 0.80 -1.90 -20.82
C GLY A 53 1.81 -2.85 -21.47
N GLU A 54 1.60 -3.13 -22.76
CA GLU A 54 2.45 -4.01 -23.57
C GLU A 54 3.94 -3.59 -23.61
N GLN A 55 4.21 -2.29 -23.41
CA GLN A 55 5.56 -1.74 -23.45
C GLN A 55 6.27 -1.77 -22.08
N TYR A 56 5.71 -2.47 -21.08
CA TYR A 56 6.28 -2.50 -19.74
C TYR A 56 7.78 -2.78 -19.71
N LEU A 57 8.23 -3.81 -20.44
CA LEU A 57 9.66 -4.20 -20.47
C LEU A 57 10.59 -3.12 -21.03
N GLN A 58 10.05 -2.11 -21.72
CA GLN A 58 10.80 -0.97 -22.25
C GLN A 58 10.84 0.20 -21.27
N THR A 59 10.02 0.17 -20.20
CA THR A 59 10.02 1.18 -19.15
C THR A 59 11.29 1.12 -18.30
N ARG A 60 11.54 2.15 -17.49
CA ARG A 60 12.62 2.11 -16.52
C ARG A 60 12.42 0.95 -15.52
N GLU A 61 11.20 0.75 -15.03
CA GLU A 61 10.87 -0.30 -14.08
C GLU A 61 11.05 -1.68 -14.73
N GLY A 62 10.49 -1.92 -15.92
CA GLY A 62 10.60 -3.20 -16.61
C GLY A 62 12.03 -3.60 -16.97
N ARG A 63 12.97 -2.65 -17.10
CA ARG A 63 14.40 -2.96 -17.25
C ARG A 63 15.07 -3.45 -15.96
N HIS A 64 14.55 -3.05 -14.80
CA HIS A 64 15.08 -3.47 -13.48
C HIS A 64 14.33 -4.69 -12.95
N LEU A 65 13.06 -4.85 -13.27
CA LEU A 65 12.20 -5.97 -12.93
C LEU A 65 11.57 -6.53 -14.22
N PRO A 66 12.27 -7.37 -14.99
CA PRO A 66 11.81 -7.88 -16.28
C PRO A 66 10.75 -9.00 -16.13
N VAL A 67 9.78 -8.78 -15.27
CA VAL A 67 8.64 -9.68 -15.01
C VAL A 67 7.37 -8.89 -15.29
N LEU A 68 6.71 -9.18 -16.42
CA LEU A 68 5.43 -8.55 -16.71
C LEU A 68 4.40 -8.98 -15.65
N HIS A 69 3.80 -8.00 -15.02
CA HIS A 69 2.79 -8.18 -13.98
C HIS A 69 1.72 -7.09 -14.12
N CYS A 70 0.59 -7.28 -13.48
CA CYS A 70 -0.54 -6.35 -13.48
C CYS A 70 -0.84 -5.78 -14.88
N ALA A 71 -0.72 -6.63 -15.92
CA ALA A 71 -1.02 -6.21 -17.29
C ALA A 71 -2.50 -5.82 -17.41
N ARG A 72 -2.77 -4.64 -17.95
CA ARG A 72 -4.12 -4.10 -18.07
C ARG A 72 -5.11 -5.13 -18.64
N GLY A 73 -6.22 -5.36 -17.93
CA GLY A 73 -7.27 -6.29 -18.34
C GLY A 73 -6.97 -7.78 -18.09
N SER A 74 -5.78 -8.12 -17.57
CA SER A 74 -5.47 -9.51 -17.17
C SER A 74 -6.09 -9.86 -15.81
N GLU A 75 -6.14 -11.16 -15.50
CA GLU A 75 -6.52 -11.62 -14.14
C GLU A 75 -5.51 -11.15 -13.10
N GLY A 76 -4.22 -11.05 -13.45
CA GLY A 76 -3.17 -10.51 -12.58
C GLY A 76 -3.39 -9.08 -12.14
N HIS A 77 -3.98 -8.25 -13.02
CA HIS A 77 -4.35 -6.86 -12.75
C HIS A 77 -5.55 -6.72 -11.79
N SER A 78 -6.42 -7.72 -11.73
CA SER A 78 -7.62 -7.66 -10.87
C SER A 78 -7.27 -7.64 -9.39
N LEU A 79 -8.09 -6.96 -8.58
CA LEU A 79 -8.03 -7.12 -7.11
C LEU A 79 -8.07 -8.61 -6.74
N TYR A 80 -7.38 -8.98 -5.67
CA TYR A 80 -7.32 -10.38 -5.25
C TYR A 80 -8.54 -10.80 -4.43
N GLY A 81 -8.99 -12.03 -4.66
CA GLY A 81 -9.93 -12.76 -3.81
C GLY A 81 -11.24 -12.02 -3.55
N ALA A 82 -11.67 -12.03 -2.30
CA ALA A 82 -12.94 -11.44 -1.86
C ALA A 82 -12.97 -9.90 -1.98
N LEU A 83 -11.81 -9.24 -2.10
CA LEU A 83 -11.76 -7.78 -2.30
C LEU A 83 -12.38 -7.32 -3.61
N LYS A 84 -12.48 -8.20 -4.63
CA LYS A 84 -13.23 -7.92 -5.88
C LYS A 84 -14.68 -7.50 -5.63
N SER A 85 -15.31 -8.03 -4.60
CA SER A 85 -16.71 -7.74 -4.27
C SER A 85 -16.97 -6.30 -3.82
N PHE A 86 -15.92 -5.59 -3.41
CA PHE A 86 -16.05 -4.19 -2.98
C PHE A 86 -15.97 -3.19 -4.14
N VAL A 87 -15.52 -3.58 -5.34
CA VAL A 87 -15.33 -2.68 -6.50
C VAL A 87 -16.49 -1.71 -6.73
N PRO A 88 -17.80 -2.12 -6.68
CA PRO A 88 -18.89 -1.18 -6.89
C PRO A 88 -19.06 -0.10 -5.81
N ARG A 89 -18.32 -0.20 -4.69
CA ARG A 89 -18.51 0.63 -3.49
C ARG A 89 -17.26 1.43 -3.12
N VAL A 90 -16.19 1.32 -3.91
CA VAL A 90 -14.87 1.91 -3.65
C VAL A 90 -14.38 2.69 -4.85
N GLN A 91 -13.39 3.53 -4.64
CA GLN A 91 -12.71 4.21 -5.75
C GLN A 91 -11.46 3.43 -6.15
N LEU A 92 -11.23 3.28 -7.45
CA LEU A 92 -10.02 2.68 -8.00
C LEU A 92 -9.14 3.76 -8.62
N LEU A 93 -7.85 3.72 -8.32
CA LEU A 93 -6.83 4.62 -8.85
C LEU A 93 -5.76 3.78 -9.57
N GLU A 94 -5.80 3.77 -10.89
CA GLU A 94 -4.74 3.12 -11.66
C GLU A 94 -3.44 3.95 -11.63
N LYS A 95 -2.32 3.25 -11.57
CA LYS A 95 -0.98 3.83 -11.59
C LYS A 95 -0.04 2.99 -12.46
N ASP A 96 1.01 3.60 -12.99
CA ASP A 96 2.02 2.99 -13.85
C ASP A 96 3.45 3.13 -13.26
N SER A 97 3.52 3.34 -11.97
CA SER A 97 4.74 3.50 -11.18
C SER A 97 4.44 3.22 -9.71
N PHE A 98 5.45 3.11 -8.84
CA PHE A 98 5.26 2.79 -7.42
C PHE A 98 4.27 3.73 -6.72
N GLY A 99 4.35 5.04 -6.98
CA GLY A 99 3.39 6.01 -6.47
C GLY A 99 2.32 6.37 -7.51
N ALA A 100 1.08 6.53 -7.08
CA ALA A 100 -0.03 6.94 -7.93
C ALA A 100 0.05 8.44 -8.25
N ARG A 101 0.43 8.80 -9.48
CA ARG A 101 0.52 10.21 -9.93
C ARG A 101 -0.81 10.95 -9.80
N SER A 102 -1.92 10.26 -9.91
CA SER A 102 -3.26 10.82 -9.72
C SER A 102 -3.48 11.39 -8.32
N LEU A 103 -2.75 10.93 -7.31
CA LEU A 103 -2.75 11.55 -5.98
C LEU A 103 -2.16 12.96 -6.01
N VAL A 104 -1.26 13.26 -6.95
CA VAL A 104 -0.65 14.60 -7.07
C VAL A 104 -1.47 15.51 -7.99
N THR A 105 -2.01 14.97 -9.08
CA THR A 105 -2.67 15.77 -10.12
C THR A 105 -4.16 15.99 -9.86
N ASP A 106 -4.80 15.07 -9.19
CA ASP A 106 -6.25 15.08 -8.93
C ASP A 106 -6.56 14.25 -7.68
N CYS A 107 -6.01 14.69 -6.54
CA CYS A 107 -6.16 13.96 -5.28
C CYS A 107 -7.63 13.90 -4.85
N PRO A 108 -8.21 12.70 -4.72
CA PRO A 108 -9.60 12.57 -4.28
C PRO A 108 -9.77 12.73 -2.76
N ILE A 109 -8.67 12.92 -2.03
CA ILE A 109 -8.63 13.06 -0.57
C ILE A 109 -8.41 14.54 -0.25
N PRO A 110 -9.32 15.19 0.48
CA PRO A 110 -9.12 16.58 0.88
C PRO A 110 -8.01 16.68 1.94
N ASP A 111 -7.27 17.79 1.91
CA ASP A 111 -6.30 18.10 2.96
C ASP A 111 -7.01 18.27 4.32
N GLY A 112 -6.36 17.80 5.37
CA GLY A 112 -6.93 17.74 6.72
C GLY A 112 -7.76 16.48 7.02
N ALA A 113 -7.94 15.58 6.05
CA ALA A 113 -8.58 14.29 6.28
C ALA A 113 -7.71 13.35 7.14
N SER A 114 -8.35 12.44 7.86
CA SER A 114 -7.66 11.31 8.50
C SER A 114 -7.56 10.14 7.53
N ILE A 115 -6.33 9.67 7.26
CA ILE A 115 -6.04 8.68 6.22
C ILE A 115 -5.35 7.47 6.85
N THR A 116 -5.88 6.27 6.61
CA THR A 116 -5.14 5.02 6.88
C THR A 116 -4.67 4.40 5.58
N VAL A 117 -3.41 4.01 5.51
CA VAL A 117 -2.79 3.35 4.35
C VAL A 117 -2.35 1.95 4.73
N CYS A 118 -2.58 1.00 3.83
CA CYS A 118 -2.17 -0.40 3.97
C CYS A 118 -1.98 -1.04 2.59
N GLY A 119 -1.58 -2.32 2.53
CA GLY A 119 -1.44 -3.07 1.28
C GLY A 119 -0.03 -3.55 1.00
N VAL A 120 0.36 -3.65 -0.26
CA VAL A 120 1.62 -4.25 -0.73
C VAL A 120 2.26 -3.43 -1.84
N VAL A 121 3.56 -3.46 -2.02
CA VAL A 121 4.64 -3.98 -1.18
C VAL A 121 5.08 -2.84 -0.26
N THR A 122 5.33 -3.13 1.02
CA THR A 122 5.53 -2.11 2.06
C THR A 122 6.62 -1.10 1.71
N HIS A 123 7.82 -1.56 1.33
CA HIS A 123 8.98 -0.69 1.06
C HIS A 123 8.95 -0.03 -0.33
N LEU A 124 8.02 -0.39 -1.19
CA LEU A 124 7.86 0.17 -2.55
C LEU A 124 6.58 0.98 -2.68
N CYS A 125 5.49 0.34 -3.08
CA CYS A 125 4.25 1.02 -3.42
C CYS A 125 3.60 1.69 -2.20
N VAL A 126 3.58 1.03 -1.02
CA VAL A 126 3.01 1.65 0.19
C VAL A 126 3.81 2.89 0.56
N LEU A 127 5.14 2.76 0.73
CA LEU A 127 6.02 3.89 1.05
C LEU A 127 5.88 5.04 0.04
N SER A 128 5.88 4.73 -1.26
CA SER A 128 5.76 5.75 -2.31
C SER A 128 4.44 6.52 -2.22
N ASN A 129 3.33 5.83 -1.99
CA ASN A 129 2.02 6.47 -1.90
C ASN A 129 1.86 7.29 -0.62
N VAL A 130 2.39 6.86 0.53
CA VAL A 130 2.33 7.69 1.74
C VAL A 130 3.16 8.97 1.63
N ILE A 131 4.32 8.92 0.95
CA ILE A 131 5.12 10.13 0.67
C ILE A 131 4.34 11.09 -0.22
N LEU A 132 3.68 10.60 -1.26
CA LEU A 132 2.84 11.44 -2.11
C LEU A 132 1.66 12.05 -1.34
N LEU A 133 0.97 11.23 -0.54
CA LEU A 133 -0.13 11.72 0.30
C LEU A 133 0.34 12.80 1.27
N GLN A 134 1.48 12.61 1.94
CA GLN A 134 2.06 13.62 2.83
C GLN A 134 2.38 14.94 2.10
N ALA A 135 2.83 14.85 0.85
CA ALA A 135 3.16 16.01 0.05
C ALA A 135 1.94 16.81 -0.41
N VAL A 136 0.83 16.12 -0.73
CA VAL A 136 -0.40 16.76 -1.25
C VAL A 136 -1.45 17.05 -0.19
N CYS A 137 -1.36 16.41 0.97
CA CYS A 137 -2.27 16.58 2.10
C CYS A 137 -1.46 16.89 3.38
N PRO A 138 -0.75 18.04 3.44
CA PRO A 138 0.20 18.33 4.52
C PRO A 138 -0.44 18.54 5.88
N CYS A 139 -1.75 18.80 5.94
CA CYS A 139 -2.51 18.95 7.19
C CYS A 139 -3.24 17.66 7.60
N SER A 140 -3.10 16.58 6.82
CA SER A 140 -3.77 15.30 7.08
C SER A 140 -3.00 14.44 8.08
N GLU A 141 -3.74 13.74 8.95
CA GLU A 141 -3.18 12.68 9.78
C GLU A 141 -3.08 11.38 8.98
N ILE A 142 -1.86 10.96 8.66
CA ILE A 142 -1.60 9.76 7.88
C ILE A 142 -1.11 8.64 8.81
N THR A 143 -1.83 7.54 8.82
CA THR A 143 -1.53 6.33 9.58
C THR A 143 -1.24 5.18 8.64
N VAL A 144 -0.17 4.44 8.88
CA VAL A 144 0.12 3.17 8.19
C VAL A 144 -0.17 2.02 9.15
N ASP A 145 -1.08 1.13 8.78
CA ASP A 145 -1.38 -0.06 9.60
C ASP A 145 -0.46 -1.22 9.17
N ALA A 146 0.62 -1.40 9.93
CA ALA A 146 1.63 -2.41 9.64
C ALA A 146 1.09 -3.85 9.69
N ALA A 147 0.01 -4.12 10.43
CA ALA A 147 -0.61 -5.44 10.43
C ALA A 147 -1.43 -5.72 9.16
N LEU A 148 -1.68 -4.70 8.35
CA LEU A 148 -2.37 -4.77 7.05
C LEU A 148 -1.41 -4.50 5.87
N CYS A 149 -0.09 -4.47 6.13
CA CYS A 149 0.96 -4.37 5.12
C CYS A 149 1.72 -5.69 5.02
N ALA A 150 2.34 -5.93 3.87
CA ALA A 150 3.25 -7.06 3.70
C ALA A 150 4.36 -6.76 2.69
N ASP A 151 5.46 -7.45 2.90
CA ASP A 151 6.67 -7.36 2.09
C ASP A 151 7.33 -8.73 2.01
N PRO A 152 7.86 -9.15 0.83
CA PRO A 152 8.64 -10.38 0.74
C PRO A 152 10.00 -10.28 1.44
N ASN A 153 10.48 -9.07 1.72
CA ASN A 153 11.75 -8.80 2.40
C ASN A 153 11.52 -8.13 3.75
N ALA A 154 11.56 -8.91 4.83
CA ALA A 154 11.32 -8.43 6.18
C ALA A 154 12.28 -7.30 6.63
N ALA A 155 13.52 -7.29 6.16
CA ALA A 155 14.48 -6.24 6.52
C ALA A 155 14.11 -4.90 5.86
N LEU A 156 13.74 -4.92 4.58
CA LEU A 156 13.27 -3.73 3.88
C LEU A 156 11.92 -3.25 4.41
N GLU A 157 11.03 -4.16 4.81
CA GLU A 157 9.78 -3.80 5.48
C GLU A 157 10.02 -3.01 6.76
N GLN A 158 10.90 -3.51 7.63
CA GLN A 158 11.24 -2.82 8.88
C GLN A 158 11.90 -1.46 8.62
N ALA A 159 12.82 -1.39 7.67
CA ALA A 159 13.46 -0.14 7.27
C ALA A 159 12.45 0.89 6.71
N ALA A 160 11.46 0.42 5.95
CA ALA A 160 10.39 1.28 5.45
C ALA A 160 9.54 1.85 6.59
N PHE A 161 9.17 1.03 7.57
CA PHE A 161 8.43 1.51 8.75
C PHE A 161 9.26 2.49 9.58
N ASP A 162 10.57 2.24 9.78
CA ASP A 162 11.47 3.18 10.45
C ASP A 162 11.50 4.52 9.72
N LEU A 163 11.61 4.50 8.39
CA LEU A 163 11.59 5.70 7.57
C LEU A 163 10.26 6.45 7.68
N MET A 164 9.14 5.75 7.62
CA MET A 164 7.81 6.35 7.78
C MET A 164 7.66 7.04 9.14
N GLU A 165 8.10 6.40 10.24
CA GLU A 165 8.11 7.01 11.57
C GLU A 165 8.97 8.28 11.62
N HIS A 166 10.15 8.29 10.96
CA HIS A 166 11.01 9.47 10.85
C HIS A 166 10.44 10.58 9.95
N LEU A 167 9.56 10.23 9.02
CA LEU A 167 8.78 11.19 8.22
C LEU A 167 7.55 11.70 8.96
N HIS A 168 7.42 11.43 10.26
CA HIS A 168 6.31 11.82 11.13
C HIS A 168 4.96 11.20 10.74
N LEU A 169 4.99 10.02 10.13
CA LEU A 169 3.79 9.24 9.88
C LEU A 169 3.48 8.34 11.08
N ASN A 170 2.21 8.10 11.35
CA ASN A 170 1.79 7.19 12.41
C ASN A 170 1.88 5.74 11.92
N VAL A 171 2.84 4.94 12.42
CA VAL A 171 2.89 3.50 12.12
C VAL A 171 2.32 2.73 13.30
N ILE A 172 1.17 2.09 13.09
CA ILE A 172 0.47 1.31 14.13
C ILE A 172 0.57 -0.20 13.88
N ASN A 173 0.31 -0.98 14.92
CA ASN A 173 0.28 -2.45 14.88
C ASN A 173 1.58 -3.10 14.37
N ARG A 174 2.70 -2.37 14.43
CA ARG A 174 4.01 -2.85 13.99
C ARG A 174 4.53 -3.94 14.94
N ARG A 175 4.89 -5.08 14.39
CA ARG A 175 5.65 -6.11 15.10
C ARG A 175 7.13 -5.71 15.08
N ARG A 176 7.66 -5.23 16.19
CA ARG A 176 9.09 -4.99 16.33
C ARG A 176 9.79 -6.34 16.52
N THR A 177 10.56 -6.78 15.53
CA THR A 177 11.54 -7.86 15.74
C THR A 177 12.61 -7.29 16.66
N GLY A 178 12.75 -7.85 17.88
CA GLY A 178 13.64 -7.32 18.89
C GLY A 178 15.10 -7.29 18.43
N HIS A 179 15.55 -6.12 17.97
CA HIS A 179 16.95 -5.75 18.05
C HIS A 179 17.09 -5.01 19.38
N THR A 180 17.51 -5.72 20.42
CA THR A 180 18.12 -5.11 21.60
C THR A 180 19.38 -4.38 21.09
N VAL A 181 19.25 -3.09 20.85
CA VAL A 181 20.41 -2.21 20.78
C VAL A 181 21.03 -2.27 22.18
N GLY A 182 22.17 -2.96 22.29
CA GLY A 182 22.91 -3.08 23.52
C GLY A 182 23.12 -1.70 24.14
N GLY A 183 22.74 -1.59 25.40
CA GLY A 183 22.99 -0.40 26.19
C GLY A 183 24.47 -0.03 26.08
N ARG A 184 24.73 1.21 25.71
CA ARG A 184 26.02 1.82 26.03
C ARG A 184 25.95 2.13 27.50
N ASP A 185 26.64 1.29 28.29
CA ASP A 185 26.97 1.62 29.67
C ASP A 185 27.78 2.93 29.64
N ALA A 186 27.25 3.90 30.38
CA ALA A 186 27.97 5.14 30.66
C ALA A 186 29.10 4.83 31.65
N GLU A 187 30.34 5.09 31.27
CA GLU A 187 31.45 5.45 32.15
C GLU A 187 31.79 6.92 31.93
#